data_1d5c8cda3c68a6efc59d3b8482eae386
#
_entry.id   1d5c8cda3c68a6efc59d3b8482eae386
#
_cell.length_a   1.000
_cell.length_b   1.000
_cell.length_c   1.000
_cell.angle_alpha   90.00
_cell.angle_beta   90.00
_cell.angle_gamma   90.00
#
_symmetry.space_group_name_H-M   'P 1'
#
loop_
_entity.id
_entity.type
_entity.pdbx_description
1 polymer ?
#
loop_
_entity_poly.entity_id
_entity_poly.type
_entity_poly.pdbx_seq_one_letter_code
_entity_poly.pdbx_strand_id
1 'polypeptide(L)'
;TRKESSAASDVYKRQGKSLAGLQFLSRIFHDRTLHKYYICLTKGKIEKPDHIRGYLHKDKKTNKVIVSRQEFKDSLPIETKYRPLGSNGKITLLEVELITGRTHQIRAHLAGTGHPLLGDTKYGDSEFNKQYIRHGVRHQLLHAYRLVIPETDQTFVAPAPELFCKIIKEENLEEAYHENLERNMGLRKNDHHSSSDRNACE
;
A
#
# COMPACT_ATOMS: atom_id res chain seq x y z
N THR A 1 2.71 -2.14 27.45
CA THR A 1 2.24 -1.15 26.47
C THR A 1 2.32 -1.77 25.07
N ARG A 2 1.18 -2.20 24.52
CA ARG A 2 1.08 -2.65 23.12
C ARG A 2 1.41 -1.46 22.23
N LYS A 3 2.51 -1.56 21.47
CA LYS A 3 2.76 -0.65 20.34
C LYS A 3 1.63 -0.85 19.34
N GLU A 4 0.88 0.19 19.08
CA GLU A 4 -0.09 0.22 18.00
C GLU A 4 0.63 -0.11 16.69
N SER A 5 0.30 -1.26 16.14
CA SER A 5 0.74 -1.69 14.82
C SER A 5 -0.01 -0.83 13.80
N SER A 6 0.69 -0.19 12.85
CA SER A 6 0.03 0.55 11.78
C SER A 6 -0.96 -0.36 11.06
N ALA A 7 -2.12 0.14 10.67
CA ALA A 7 -3.18 -0.62 10.00
C ALA A 7 -2.66 -1.43 8.79
N ALA A 8 -1.62 -0.94 8.10
CA ALA A 8 -0.96 -1.63 7.00
C ALA A 8 -0.29 -2.97 7.39
N SER A 9 0.03 -3.18 8.69
CA SER A 9 0.62 -4.45 9.16
C SER A 9 -0.42 -5.45 9.67
N ASP A 10 -1.67 -5.02 9.89
CA ASP A 10 -2.71 -5.88 10.46
C ASP A 10 -3.34 -6.86 9.45
N VAL A 11 -3.38 -6.50 8.17
CA VAL A 11 -3.95 -7.37 7.13
C VAL A 11 -3.21 -8.69 7.00
N TYR A 12 -1.92 -8.74 7.33
CA TYR A 12 -1.10 -9.95 7.23
C TYR A 12 -0.93 -10.72 8.55
N LYS A 13 -1.55 -10.30 9.64
CA LYS A 13 -1.57 -11.07 10.90
C LYS A 13 -2.62 -12.18 10.86
N ARG A 14 -2.58 -13.00 9.83
CA ARG A 14 -3.40 -14.22 9.80
C ARG A 14 -2.69 -15.32 10.56
N GLN A 15 -3.38 -15.92 11.51
CA GLN A 15 -2.89 -17.09 12.24
C GLN A 15 -3.41 -18.34 11.56
N GLY A 16 -2.53 -19.29 11.28
CA GLY A 16 -2.94 -20.64 10.88
C GLY A 16 -3.71 -21.28 12.03
N LYS A 17 -4.94 -21.73 11.78
CA LYS A 17 -5.77 -22.45 12.76
C LYS A 17 -5.30 -23.89 13.00
N SER A 18 -4.38 -24.39 12.18
CA SER A 18 -3.76 -25.69 12.30
C SER A 18 -2.25 -25.58 12.06
N LEU A 19 -1.48 -26.57 12.49
CA LEU A 19 -0.05 -26.63 12.24
C LEU A 19 0.26 -26.61 10.73
N ALA A 20 -0.49 -27.38 9.94
CA ALA A 20 -0.34 -27.40 8.49
C ALA A 20 -0.61 -26.02 7.85
N GLY A 21 -1.67 -25.31 8.30
CA GLY A 21 -1.97 -23.96 7.85
C GLY A 21 -0.89 -22.94 8.24
N LEU A 22 -0.33 -23.08 9.44
CA LEU A 22 0.78 -22.22 9.88
C LEU A 22 2.05 -22.47 9.04
N GLN A 23 2.39 -23.73 8.78
CA GLN A 23 3.53 -24.12 7.94
C GLN A 23 3.34 -23.63 6.50
N PHE A 24 2.15 -23.83 5.93
CA PHE A 24 1.79 -23.34 4.60
C PHE A 24 1.99 -21.80 4.50
N LEU A 25 1.38 -21.04 5.39
CA LEU A 25 1.53 -19.58 5.41
C LEU A 25 2.99 -19.18 5.56
N SER A 26 3.72 -19.79 6.50
CA SER A 26 5.15 -19.50 6.71
C SER A 26 5.97 -19.72 5.44
N ARG A 27 5.73 -20.83 4.73
CA ARG A 27 6.40 -21.15 3.49
C ARG A 27 6.12 -20.13 2.39
N ILE A 28 4.85 -19.85 2.08
CA ILE A 28 4.49 -18.94 0.98
C ILE A 28 4.96 -17.49 1.23
N PHE A 29 5.04 -17.06 2.50
CA PHE A 29 5.62 -15.76 2.86
C PHE A 29 7.14 -15.76 2.73
N HIS A 30 7.82 -16.86 3.13
CA HIS A 30 9.26 -17.01 3.01
C HIS A 30 9.69 -17.07 1.54
N ASP A 31 9.03 -17.90 0.75
CA ASP A 31 9.35 -18.14 -0.66
C ASP A 31 8.86 -17.01 -1.58
N ARG A 32 8.08 -16.07 -1.02
CA ARG A 32 7.53 -14.91 -1.74
C ARG A 32 6.66 -15.30 -2.94
N THR A 33 5.97 -16.41 -2.85
CA THR A 33 5.07 -16.91 -3.90
C THR A 33 3.71 -16.19 -3.91
N LEU A 34 3.45 -15.33 -2.94
CA LEU A 34 2.22 -14.54 -2.85
C LEU A 34 2.41 -13.12 -3.37
N HIS A 35 1.36 -12.54 -3.97
CA HIS A 35 1.36 -11.15 -4.40
C HIS A 35 0.66 -10.26 -3.38
N LYS A 36 1.32 -9.17 -3.03
CA LYS A 36 0.86 -8.20 -2.02
C LYS A 36 0.61 -6.87 -2.69
N TYR A 37 -0.63 -6.41 -2.65
CA TYR A 37 -1.03 -5.14 -3.23
C TYR A 37 -1.46 -4.16 -2.15
N TYR A 38 -0.99 -2.95 -2.31
CA TYR A 38 -1.31 -1.82 -1.45
C TYR A 38 -1.97 -0.74 -2.28
N ILE A 39 -2.82 0.06 -1.65
CA ILE A 39 -3.21 1.36 -2.16
C ILE A 39 -2.59 2.45 -1.28
N CYS A 40 -2.20 3.54 -1.90
CA CYS A 40 -1.66 4.69 -1.17
C CYS A 40 -1.94 6.00 -1.88
N LEU A 41 -1.93 7.08 -1.11
CA LEU A 41 -1.98 8.45 -1.62
C LEU A 41 -0.59 9.06 -1.54
N THR A 42 -0.11 9.58 -2.68
CA THR A 42 1.22 10.21 -2.80
C THR A 42 1.10 11.66 -3.19
N LYS A 43 2.07 12.49 -2.79
CA LYS A 43 2.20 13.87 -3.23
C LYS A 43 2.56 13.92 -4.72
N GLY A 44 1.91 14.83 -5.44
CA GLY A 44 2.21 15.15 -6.84
C GLY A 44 1.53 14.22 -7.84
N LYS A 45 1.71 14.54 -9.11
CA LYS A 45 1.14 13.81 -10.25
C LYS A 45 2.08 12.69 -10.71
N ILE A 46 1.57 11.48 -10.77
CA ILE A 46 2.22 10.31 -11.39
C ILE A 46 1.32 9.85 -12.52
N GLU A 47 1.84 9.85 -13.76
CA GLU A 47 1.04 9.58 -14.96
C GLU A 47 1.20 8.16 -15.48
N LYS A 48 2.35 7.53 -15.19
CA LYS A 48 2.71 6.23 -15.79
C LYS A 48 3.04 5.21 -14.72
N PRO A 49 2.74 3.94 -14.97
CA PRO A 49 3.22 2.86 -14.12
C PRO A 49 4.76 2.78 -14.19
N ASP A 50 5.36 2.32 -13.11
CA ASP A 50 6.79 2.11 -13.05
C ASP A 50 7.14 0.88 -12.19
N HIS A 51 8.33 0.35 -12.45
CA HIS A 51 8.93 -0.77 -11.74
C HIS A 51 10.26 -0.32 -11.17
N ILE A 52 10.23 0.23 -9.96
CA ILE A 52 11.40 0.78 -9.29
C ILE A 52 12.20 -0.31 -8.58
N ARG A 53 13.50 -0.27 -8.78
CA ARG A 53 14.49 -1.16 -8.15
C ARG A 53 15.53 -0.32 -7.42
N GLY A 54 16.10 -0.90 -6.38
CA GLY A 54 17.14 -0.23 -5.59
C GLY A 54 17.63 -1.10 -4.46
N TYR A 55 18.31 -0.47 -3.54
CA TYR A 55 18.89 -1.09 -2.36
C TYR A 55 18.47 -0.35 -1.11
N LEU A 56 18.19 -1.09 -0.04
CA LEU A 56 17.70 -0.55 1.21
C LEU A 56 18.56 -1.04 2.37
N HIS A 57 19.02 -0.11 3.19
CA HIS A 57 19.64 -0.40 4.48
C HIS A 57 18.77 0.16 5.60
N LYS A 58 18.59 -0.64 6.66
CA LYS A 58 17.88 -0.23 7.87
C LYS A 58 18.87 0.16 8.97
N ASP A 59 18.89 1.45 9.29
CA ASP A 59 19.58 1.92 10.50
C ASP A 59 18.82 1.43 11.75
N LYS A 60 19.46 0.58 12.52
CA LYS A 60 18.88 0.00 13.75
C LYS A 60 18.69 1.04 14.87
N LYS A 61 19.51 2.10 14.90
CA LYS A 61 19.46 3.13 15.95
C LYS A 61 18.28 4.08 15.76
N THR A 62 18.11 4.59 14.55
CA THR A 62 17.05 5.55 14.23
C THR A 62 15.75 4.87 13.75
N ASN A 63 15.80 3.57 13.49
CA ASN A 63 14.73 2.82 12.85
C ASN A 63 14.29 3.44 11.51
N LYS A 64 15.15 4.22 10.85
CA LYS A 64 14.97 4.74 9.49
C LYS A 64 15.58 3.79 8.48
N VAL A 65 15.12 3.87 7.24
CA VAL A 65 15.76 3.19 6.12
C VAL A 65 16.30 4.21 5.14
N ILE A 66 17.42 3.87 4.54
CA ILE A 66 18.05 4.62 3.44
C ILE A 66 17.88 3.79 2.19
N VAL A 67 17.46 4.45 1.11
CA VAL A 67 17.29 3.82 -0.20
C VAL A 67 18.27 4.45 -1.19
N SER A 68 18.90 3.63 -2.01
CA SER A 68 19.80 4.03 -3.09
C SER A 68 19.51 3.24 -4.36
N ARG A 69 19.83 3.80 -5.52
CA ARG A 69 19.81 3.07 -6.80
C ARG A 69 21.00 2.12 -6.94
N GLN A 70 22.11 2.43 -6.28
CA GLN A 70 23.32 1.63 -6.29
C GLN A 70 23.46 0.87 -4.99
N GLU A 71 24.05 -0.32 -5.06
CA GLU A 71 24.37 -1.12 -3.88
C GLU A 71 25.39 -0.41 -2.99
N PHE A 72 25.24 -0.56 -1.69
CA PHE A 72 26.13 -0.01 -0.69
C PHE A 72 26.21 -0.95 0.51
N LYS A 73 27.15 -0.69 1.41
CA LYS A 73 27.44 -1.58 2.56
C LYS A 73 26.17 -1.92 3.35
N ASP A 74 25.97 -3.22 3.60
CA ASP A 74 24.86 -3.79 4.35
C ASP A 74 23.46 -3.47 3.78
N SER A 75 23.37 -3.05 2.52
CA SER A 75 22.12 -2.85 1.84
C SER A 75 21.54 -4.15 1.27
N LEU A 76 20.23 -4.20 1.15
CA LEU A 76 19.50 -5.34 0.58
C LEU A 76 18.71 -4.88 -0.64
N PRO A 77 18.63 -5.68 -1.70
CA PRO A 77 17.86 -5.33 -2.89
C PRO A 77 16.38 -5.22 -2.56
N ILE A 78 15.75 -4.21 -3.15
CA ILE A 78 14.33 -3.94 -3.05
C ILE A 78 13.72 -3.72 -4.42
N GLU A 79 12.46 -4.15 -4.55
CA GLU A 79 11.73 -4.09 -5.80
C GLU A 79 10.25 -3.78 -5.52
N THR A 80 9.73 -2.75 -6.19
CA THR A 80 8.37 -2.25 -6.01
C THR A 80 7.81 -1.88 -7.37
N LYS A 81 6.64 -2.39 -7.72
CA LYS A 81 5.89 -1.93 -8.90
C LYS A 81 4.74 -1.06 -8.45
N TYR A 82 4.42 -0.04 -9.23
CA TYR A 82 3.23 0.73 -8.99
C TYR A 82 2.55 1.15 -10.30
N ARG A 83 1.26 1.40 -10.22
CA ARG A 83 0.49 2.04 -11.28
C ARG A 83 -0.43 3.11 -10.70
N PRO A 84 -0.55 4.27 -11.34
CA PRO A 84 -1.52 5.27 -10.96
C PRO A 84 -2.93 4.76 -11.28
N LEU A 85 -3.85 5.01 -10.35
CA LEU A 85 -5.28 4.76 -10.50
C LEU A 85 -5.98 6.04 -10.92
N GLY A 86 -5.64 7.17 -10.28
CA GLY A 86 -6.16 8.49 -10.56
C GLY A 86 -5.31 9.57 -9.93
N SER A 87 -5.38 10.78 -10.46
CA SER A 87 -4.68 11.95 -9.93
C SER A 87 -5.46 13.23 -10.18
N ASN A 88 -5.46 14.13 -9.21
CA ASN A 88 -5.98 15.50 -9.36
C ASN A 88 -4.86 16.54 -9.58
N GLY A 89 -3.63 16.09 -9.86
CA GLY A 89 -2.45 16.94 -10.03
C GLY A 89 -1.71 17.26 -8.71
N LYS A 90 -2.42 17.30 -7.58
CA LYS A 90 -1.88 17.57 -6.26
C LYS A 90 -1.47 16.29 -5.54
N ILE A 91 -2.31 15.26 -5.65
CA ILE A 91 -2.06 13.91 -5.16
C ILE A 91 -2.37 12.87 -6.23
N THR A 92 -1.80 11.69 -6.07
CA THR A 92 -2.08 10.52 -6.91
C THR A 92 -2.45 9.34 -6.02
N LEU A 93 -3.56 8.67 -6.36
CA LEU A 93 -3.92 7.36 -5.84
C LEU A 93 -3.16 6.30 -6.63
N LEU A 94 -2.34 5.52 -5.95
CA LEU A 94 -1.54 4.43 -6.53
C LEU A 94 -2.02 3.07 -6.06
N GLU A 95 -1.98 2.09 -6.95
CA GLU A 95 -1.84 0.69 -6.58
C GLU A 95 -0.35 0.31 -6.61
N VAL A 96 0.11 -0.35 -5.57
CA VAL A 96 1.51 -0.75 -5.40
C VAL A 96 1.60 -2.26 -5.20
N GLU A 97 2.33 -2.96 -6.06
CA GLU A 97 2.72 -4.35 -5.87
C GLU A 97 4.07 -4.43 -5.15
N LEU A 98 4.07 -5.03 -3.96
CA LEU A 98 5.26 -5.18 -3.14
C LEU A 98 5.96 -6.51 -3.45
N ILE A 99 6.95 -6.48 -4.33
CA ILE A 99 7.71 -7.68 -4.75
C ILE A 99 8.61 -8.15 -3.60
N THR A 100 9.45 -7.28 -3.08
CA THR A 100 10.19 -7.53 -1.83
C THR A 100 9.47 -6.89 -0.65
N GLY A 101 9.68 -7.38 0.57
CA GLY A 101 8.92 -6.92 1.74
C GLY A 101 9.83 -6.43 2.87
N ARG A 102 10.65 -5.40 2.61
CA ARG A 102 11.54 -4.82 3.63
C ARG A 102 10.82 -3.75 4.45
N THR A 103 11.29 -3.53 5.67
CA THR A 103 10.75 -2.49 6.58
C THR A 103 10.66 -1.14 5.87
N HIS A 104 9.50 -0.51 5.93
CA HIS A 104 9.21 0.81 5.33
C HIS A 104 9.50 0.92 3.82
N GLN A 105 9.64 -0.20 3.11
CA GLN A 105 10.08 -0.20 1.72
C GLN A 105 9.26 0.73 0.82
N ILE A 106 7.93 0.56 0.74
CA ILE A 106 7.06 1.40 -0.09
C ILE A 106 7.24 2.88 0.27
N ARG A 107 7.24 3.20 1.55
CA ARG A 107 7.34 4.57 2.07
C ARG A 107 8.63 5.25 1.62
N ALA A 108 9.77 4.61 1.85
CA ALA A 108 11.07 5.16 1.51
C ALA A 108 11.33 5.13 0.00
N HIS A 109 10.85 4.10 -0.70
CA HIS A 109 11.06 3.95 -2.14
C HIS A 109 10.31 5.04 -2.92
N LEU A 110 9.02 5.27 -2.63
CA LEU A 110 8.23 6.33 -3.26
C LEU A 110 8.72 7.73 -2.87
N ALA A 111 9.16 7.94 -1.62
CA ALA A 111 9.80 9.20 -1.23
C ALA A 111 11.08 9.46 -2.04
N GLY A 112 11.88 8.42 -2.29
CA GLY A 112 13.10 8.48 -3.11
C GLY A 112 12.84 8.81 -4.59
N THR A 113 11.63 8.61 -5.09
CA THR A 113 11.22 9.04 -6.44
C THR A 113 10.61 10.44 -6.48
N GLY A 114 10.56 11.16 -5.35
CA GLY A 114 9.96 12.49 -5.26
C GLY A 114 8.46 12.50 -4.99
N HIS A 115 7.85 11.33 -4.76
CA HIS A 115 6.44 11.16 -4.51
C HIS A 115 6.16 10.54 -3.11
N PRO A 116 6.48 11.27 -2.01
CA PRO A 116 6.27 10.75 -0.68
C PRO A 116 4.79 10.51 -0.38
N LEU A 117 4.53 9.56 0.51
CA LEU A 117 3.17 9.25 0.95
C LEU A 117 2.57 10.41 1.74
N LEU A 118 1.30 10.67 1.50
CA LEU A 118 0.50 11.59 2.29
C LEU A 118 0.39 11.09 3.74
N GLY A 119 0.65 11.98 4.69
CA GLY A 119 0.61 11.70 6.13
C GLY A 119 1.84 10.96 6.67
N ASP A 120 2.84 10.68 5.84
CA ASP A 120 4.07 10.04 6.32
C ASP A 120 4.94 11.03 7.09
N THR A 121 5.05 10.84 8.40
CA THR A 121 5.84 11.70 9.29
C THR A 121 7.35 11.44 9.24
N LYS A 122 7.76 10.34 8.58
CA LYS A 122 9.15 9.87 8.59
C LYS A 122 9.88 10.10 7.26
N TYR A 123 9.17 9.88 6.16
CA TYR A 123 9.69 10.00 4.79
C TYR A 123 8.87 10.98 3.96
N GLY A 124 7.80 11.52 4.53
CA GLY A 124 6.87 12.43 3.86
C GLY A 124 7.36 13.86 3.81
N ASP A 125 6.58 14.68 3.13
CA ASP A 125 6.76 16.13 3.07
C ASP A 125 5.95 16.78 4.21
N SER A 126 6.65 17.39 5.17
CA SER A 126 6.01 17.96 6.36
C SER A 126 5.08 19.13 6.04
N GLU A 127 5.45 19.99 5.10
CA GLU A 127 4.63 21.16 4.72
C GLU A 127 3.38 20.71 3.97
N PHE A 128 3.53 19.74 3.08
CA PHE A 128 2.40 19.14 2.40
C PHE A 128 1.45 18.45 3.39
N ASN A 129 1.99 17.69 4.32
CA ASN A 129 1.18 16.96 5.31
C ASN A 129 0.39 17.88 6.25
N LYS A 130 0.90 19.07 6.58
CA LYS A 130 0.19 20.05 7.42
C LYS A 130 -1.19 20.39 6.88
N GLN A 131 -1.36 20.42 5.55
CA GLN A 131 -2.63 20.73 4.91
C GLN A 131 -3.72 19.71 5.25
N TYR A 132 -3.34 18.47 5.57
CA TYR A 132 -4.25 17.36 5.82
C TYR A 132 -4.45 17.03 7.31
N ILE A 133 -3.74 17.71 8.22
CA ILE A 133 -3.89 17.49 9.67
C ILE A 133 -5.32 17.78 10.12
N ARG A 134 -5.95 18.86 9.62
CA ARG A 134 -7.34 19.23 9.93
C ARG A 134 -8.37 18.20 9.39
N HIS A 135 -8.00 17.44 8.39
CA HIS A 135 -8.81 16.35 7.82
C HIS A 135 -8.65 15.03 8.59
N GLY A 136 -7.79 15.00 9.62
CA GLY A 136 -7.55 13.85 10.47
C GLY A 136 -6.34 13.00 10.09
N VAL A 137 -5.60 13.37 9.03
CA VAL A 137 -4.43 12.59 8.56
C VAL A 137 -3.24 12.82 9.49
N ARG A 138 -2.92 11.82 10.29
CA ARG A 138 -1.79 11.84 11.25
C ARG A 138 -0.72 10.79 10.95
N HIS A 139 -1.02 9.85 10.07
CA HIS A 139 -0.15 8.74 9.67
C HIS A 139 -0.24 8.54 8.16
N GLN A 140 0.74 7.84 7.60
CA GLN A 140 0.81 7.55 6.18
C GLN A 140 -0.47 6.87 5.65
N LEU A 141 -1.05 7.41 4.61
CA LEU A 141 -2.17 6.79 3.89
C LEU A 141 -1.65 5.69 2.97
N LEU A 142 -1.41 4.54 3.57
CA LEU A 142 -0.94 3.31 2.94
C LEU A 142 -1.74 2.14 3.50
N HIS A 143 -2.48 1.44 2.66
CA HIS A 143 -3.34 0.34 3.04
C HIS A 143 -3.01 -0.92 2.24
N ALA A 144 -2.78 -2.04 2.96
CA ALA A 144 -2.65 -3.35 2.34
C ALA A 144 -4.04 -3.87 2.01
N TYR A 145 -4.45 -3.74 0.75
CA TYR A 145 -5.84 -3.96 0.38
C TYR A 145 -6.10 -5.29 -0.31
N ARG A 146 -5.09 -5.89 -0.96
CA ARG A 146 -5.27 -7.14 -1.69
C ARG A 146 -4.09 -8.09 -1.52
N LEU A 147 -4.40 -9.36 -1.28
CA LEU A 147 -3.46 -10.46 -1.20
C LEU A 147 -3.90 -11.56 -2.16
N VAL A 148 -3.00 -11.99 -3.04
CA VAL A 148 -3.24 -13.11 -3.96
C VAL A 148 -2.32 -14.26 -3.60
N ILE A 149 -2.88 -15.46 -3.46
CA ILE A 149 -2.16 -16.72 -3.22
C ILE A 149 -2.34 -17.59 -4.47
N PRO A 150 -1.41 -17.54 -5.43
CA PRO A 150 -1.56 -18.27 -6.70
C PRO A 150 -1.70 -19.78 -6.52
N GLU A 151 -1.00 -20.34 -5.54
CA GLU A 151 -1.00 -21.80 -5.28
C GLU A 151 -2.40 -22.35 -4.93
N THR A 152 -3.26 -21.54 -4.35
CA THR A 152 -4.64 -21.93 -3.98
C THR A 152 -5.70 -21.17 -4.77
N ASP A 153 -5.30 -20.37 -5.75
CA ASP A 153 -6.18 -19.49 -6.53
C ASP A 153 -7.08 -18.60 -5.65
N GLN A 154 -6.54 -18.17 -4.51
CA GLN A 154 -7.28 -17.36 -3.54
C GLN A 154 -6.85 -15.90 -3.62
N THR A 155 -7.85 -15.03 -3.66
CA THR A 155 -7.68 -13.58 -3.54
C THR A 155 -8.45 -13.07 -2.33
N PHE A 156 -7.79 -12.28 -1.52
CA PHE A 156 -8.37 -11.61 -0.36
C PHE A 156 -8.31 -10.11 -0.57
N VAL A 157 -9.45 -9.44 -0.41
CA VAL A 157 -9.55 -7.99 -0.51
C VAL A 157 -10.01 -7.44 0.83
N ALA A 158 -9.37 -6.38 1.30
CA ALA A 158 -9.73 -5.65 2.51
C ALA A 158 -10.19 -4.25 2.12
N PRO A 159 -11.37 -3.78 2.56
CA PRO A 159 -11.83 -2.43 2.28
C PRO A 159 -10.87 -1.40 2.88
N ALA A 160 -10.79 -0.23 2.24
CA ALA A 160 -9.98 0.85 2.77
C ALA A 160 -10.58 1.39 4.08
N PRO A 161 -9.72 1.86 5.03
CA PRO A 161 -10.20 2.50 6.24
C PRO A 161 -11.00 3.77 5.95
N GLU A 162 -11.97 4.10 6.81
CA GLU A 162 -12.86 5.26 6.67
C GLU A 162 -12.11 6.57 6.37
N LEU A 163 -11.04 6.86 7.12
CA LEU A 163 -10.22 8.05 6.87
C LEU A 163 -9.62 8.06 5.45
N PHE A 164 -9.20 6.89 4.95
CA PHE A 164 -8.64 6.77 3.61
C PHE A 164 -9.70 7.09 2.55
N CYS A 165 -10.90 6.52 2.70
CA CYS A 165 -12.05 6.79 1.83
C CYS A 165 -12.46 8.26 1.88
N LYS A 166 -12.50 8.86 3.07
CA LYS A 166 -12.79 10.28 3.24
C LYS A 166 -11.84 11.16 2.41
N ILE A 167 -10.52 10.90 2.47
CA ILE A 167 -9.55 11.69 1.70
C ILE A 167 -9.68 11.44 0.20
N ILE A 168 -9.95 10.21 -0.24
CA ILE A 168 -10.24 9.89 -1.65
C ILE A 168 -11.41 10.74 -2.15
N LYS A 169 -12.48 10.87 -1.37
CA LYS A 169 -13.66 11.65 -1.69
C LYS A 169 -13.36 13.15 -1.75
N GLU A 170 -12.73 13.69 -0.73
CA GLU A 170 -12.34 15.11 -0.67
C GLU A 170 -11.43 15.52 -1.83
N GLU A 171 -10.65 14.60 -2.36
CA GLU A 171 -9.71 14.83 -3.47
C GLU A 171 -10.25 14.39 -4.84
N ASN A 172 -11.53 14.01 -4.95
CA ASN A 172 -12.23 13.60 -6.18
C ASN A 172 -11.55 12.41 -6.89
N LEU A 173 -11.16 11.38 -6.12
CA LEU A 173 -10.50 10.17 -6.64
C LEU A 173 -11.36 8.91 -6.44
N GLU A 174 -12.66 9.05 -6.11
CA GLU A 174 -13.57 7.94 -5.81
C GLU A 174 -13.78 7.02 -7.00
N GLU A 175 -14.04 7.58 -8.18
CA GLU A 175 -14.25 6.80 -9.40
C GLU A 175 -13.06 5.88 -9.67
N ALA A 176 -11.84 6.42 -9.62
CA ALA A 176 -10.61 5.65 -9.83
C ALA A 176 -10.42 4.54 -8.78
N TYR A 177 -10.85 4.77 -7.54
CA TYR A 177 -10.81 3.78 -6.47
C TYR A 177 -11.82 2.66 -6.74
N HIS A 178 -13.08 2.98 -7.05
CA HIS A 178 -14.14 2.01 -7.31
C HIS A 178 -13.84 1.16 -8.55
N GLU A 179 -13.42 1.77 -9.65
CA GLU A 179 -13.00 1.03 -10.84
C GLU A 179 -11.88 0.02 -10.56
N ASN A 180 -10.93 0.39 -9.67
CA ASN A 180 -9.87 -0.53 -9.27
C ASN A 180 -10.41 -1.70 -8.43
N LEU A 181 -11.35 -1.45 -7.52
CA LEU A 181 -11.98 -2.49 -6.70
C LEU A 181 -12.77 -3.45 -7.61
N GLU A 182 -13.65 -2.95 -8.46
CA GLU A 182 -14.45 -3.77 -9.38
C GLU A 182 -13.59 -4.67 -10.25
N ARG A 183 -12.51 -4.13 -10.82
CA ARG A 183 -11.55 -4.89 -11.63
C ARG A 183 -10.92 -6.06 -10.86
N ASN A 184 -10.59 -5.84 -9.59
CA ASN A 184 -9.88 -6.82 -8.76
C ASN A 184 -10.80 -7.80 -8.04
N MET A 185 -12.09 -7.48 -7.88
CA MET A 185 -13.11 -8.36 -7.31
C MET A 185 -13.79 -9.23 -8.36
N GLY A 186 -13.46 -9.08 -9.65
CA GLY A 186 -14.09 -9.83 -10.75
C GLY A 186 -15.52 -9.39 -11.06
N LEU A 187 -15.96 -8.28 -10.51
CA LEU A 187 -17.27 -7.68 -10.78
C LEU A 187 -17.20 -7.07 -12.19
N ARG A 188 -17.58 -7.85 -13.20
CA ARG A 188 -17.76 -7.34 -14.57
C ARG A 188 -19.00 -6.44 -14.61
N LYS A 189 -18.95 -5.37 -15.40
CA LYS A 189 -20.03 -4.39 -15.64
C LYS A 189 -21.36 -4.95 -16.19
N ASN A 190 -21.70 -6.21 -15.96
CA ASN A 190 -22.91 -6.84 -16.51
C ASN A 190 -23.99 -7.21 -15.49
N ASP A 191 -23.81 -6.95 -14.20
CA ASP A 191 -24.87 -7.20 -13.23
C ASP A 191 -25.33 -5.90 -12.55
N HIS A 192 -26.34 -5.29 -13.16
CA HIS A 192 -27.29 -4.43 -12.45
C HIS A 192 -28.03 -5.31 -11.44
N HIS A 193 -27.57 -5.38 -10.21
CA HIS A 193 -28.27 -5.64 -8.94
C HIS A 193 -27.33 -6.25 -7.90
N SER A 194 -26.67 -5.41 -7.16
CA SER A 194 -26.63 -5.51 -5.68
C SER A 194 -25.89 -4.30 -5.11
N SER A 195 -26.63 -3.55 -4.33
CA SER A 195 -26.23 -2.28 -3.73
C SER A 195 -25.39 -2.41 -2.46
N SER A 196 -24.83 -3.58 -2.17
CA SER A 196 -24.13 -3.82 -0.90
C SER A 196 -22.64 -3.51 -0.91
N ASP A 197 -22.00 -3.45 -2.09
CA ASP A 197 -20.53 -3.27 -2.15
C ASP A 197 -20.09 -1.83 -2.46
N ARG A 198 -21.06 -0.93 -2.70
CA ARG A 198 -20.76 0.50 -2.91
C ARG A 198 -20.45 1.27 -1.62
N ASN A 199 -20.71 0.67 -0.45
CA ASN A 199 -20.52 1.30 0.85
C ASN A 199 -19.08 1.17 1.40
N ALA A 200 -18.09 0.83 0.58
CA ALA A 200 -16.70 0.78 1.03
C ALA A 200 -16.09 2.19 1.27
N CYS A 201 -16.80 3.24 0.83
CA CYS A 201 -16.43 4.66 1.03
C CYS A 201 -17.64 5.60 1.27
N GLU A 202 -18.87 5.08 1.57
CA GLU A 202 -19.98 5.94 2.06
C GLU A 202 -19.97 6.07 3.61
#